data_1ff19d637609b1e8391eb12f9a6030e0
#
_entry.id   1ff19d637609b1e8391eb12f9a6030e0
#
_cell.length_a   1.000
_cell.length_b   1.000
_cell.length_c   1.000
_cell.angle_alpha   90.00
_cell.angle_beta   90.00
_cell.angle_gamma   90.00
#
_symmetry.space_group_name_H-M   'P 1'
#
loop_
_entity.id
_entity.type
_entity.pdbx_description
1 polymer ?
#
loop_
_entity_poly.entity_id
_entity_poly.type
_entity_poly.pdbx_seq_one_letter_code
_entity_poly.pdbx_strand_id
1 'polypeptide(L)'
;MSNNINSADIDDSRLITDLKNGNERAYRQLVDKYQAKLRNVAYGITLDAEESADIIQDVFLKAYMGIDKFKGESSLYTWLRRITINESLNWVRKWKRRFRWQHQSLDREDGSSLDIESDEAGPESTLRNKQVAGILREGLDKLPEKARAVIVLKEVEGLSYEEIGDLMGISKGTVSSRIFYAREKLREYLKGVESND
;
A
#
# COMPACT_ATOMS: atom_id res chain seq x y z
N MET A 1 13.53 21.39 23.60
CA MET A 1 13.07 20.35 22.67
C MET A 1 12.60 21.05 21.42
N SER A 2 13.47 21.22 20.43
CA SER A 2 13.16 22.00 19.22
C SER A 2 12.39 21.09 18.26
N ASN A 3 11.08 21.37 18.10
CA ASN A 3 10.29 20.78 17.02
C ASN A 3 10.85 21.27 15.70
N ASN A 4 11.54 20.41 15.00
CA ASN A 4 11.93 20.62 13.61
C ASN A 4 10.66 20.41 12.76
N ILE A 5 9.85 21.47 12.63
CA ILE A 5 8.67 21.48 11.76
C ILE A 5 9.21 21.43 10.34
N ASN A 6 9.04 20.27 9.69
CA ASN A 6 9.48 20.07 8.31
C ASN A 6 8.59 20.92 7.39
N SER A 7 9.15 21.47 6.31
CA SER A 7 8.40 22.29 5.34
C SER A 7 7.15 21.58 4.79
N ALA A 8 7.20 20.23 4.71
CA ALA A 8 6.07 19.38 4.33
C ALA A 8 4.91 19.44 5.35
N ASP A 9 5.19 19.62 6.66
CA ASP A 9 4.18 19.68 7.71
C ASP A 9 3.43 21.02 7.71
N ILE A 10 4.11 22.10 7.33
CA ILE A 10 3.50 23.44 7.20
C ILE A 10 2.53 23.46 6.02
N ASP A 11 2.92 22.85 4.91
CA ASP A 11 2.09 22.71 3.71
C ASP A 11 0.82 21.89 3.99
N ASP A 12 0.92 20.81 4.77
CA ASP A 12 -0.24 19.99 5.17
C ASP A 12 -1.18 20.72 6.13
N SER A 13 -0.71 21.57 7.02
CA SER A 13 -1.56 22.34 7.94
C SER A 13 -2.49 23.29 7.20
N ARG A 14 -1.97 23.97 6.18
CA ARG A 14 -2.77 24.82 5.31
C ARG A 14 -3.75 24.00 4.46
N LEU A 15 -3.27 22.92 3.87
CA LEU A 15 -4.08 22.01 3.08
C LEU A 15 -5.27 21.43 3.88
N ILE A 16 -5.03 21.03 5.13
CA ILE A 16 -6.08 20.54 6.04
C ILE A 16 -7.11 21.63 6.32
N THR A 17 -6.67 22.86 6.59
CA THR A 17 -7.58 23.99 6.84
C THR A 17 -8.46 24.28 5.63
N ASP A 18 -7.87 24.31 4.45
CA ASP A 18 -8.58 24.55 3.19
C ASP A 18 -9.56 23.42 2.88
N LEU A 19 -9.19 22.16 3.15
CA LEU A 19 -10.08 21.00 3.00
C LEU A 19 -11.30 21.07 3.94
N LYS A 20 -11.10 21.45 5.21
CA LYS A 20 -12.19 21.66 6.18
C LYS A 20 -13.15 22.77 5.77
N ASN A 21 -12.64 23.76 5.03
CA ASN A 21 -13.46 24.84 4.47
C ASN A 21 -14.15 24.48 3.14
N GLY A 22 -14.04 23.21 2.69
CA GLY A 22 -14.68 22.73 1.47
C GLY A 22 -14.03 23.25 0.18
N ASN A 23 -12.75 23.64 0.21
CA ASN A 23 -12.06 24.16 -0.95
C ASN A 23 -11.75 23.05 -1.95
N GLU A 24 -12.38 23.06 -3.13
CA GLU A 24 -12.16 22.08 -4.19
C GLU A 24 -10.70 22.03 -4.71
N ARG A 25 -9.98 23.16 -4.69
CA ARG A 25 -8.57 23.18 -5.10
C ARG A 25 -7.71 22.41 -4.10
N ALA A 26 -8.03 22.52 -2.81
CA ALA A 26 -7.35 21.76 -1.77
C ALA A 26 -7.57 20.24 -1.95
N TYR A 27 -8.76 19.82 -2.38
CA TYR A 27 -9.01 18.42 -2.69
C TYR A 27 -8.11 17.92 -3.85
N ARG A 28 -7.99 18.69 -4.93
CA ARG A 28 -7.09 18.33 -6.05
C ARG A 28 -5.62 18.22 -5.58
N GLN A 29 -5.16 19.18 -4.80
CA GLN A 29 -3.82 19.16 -4.21
C GLN A 29 -3.58 17.93 -3.32
N LEU A 30 -4.59 17.53 -2.53
CA LEU A 30 -4.53 16.31 -1.72
C LEU A 30 -4.31 15.08 -2.61
N VAL A 31 -5.10 14.95 -3.67
CA VAL A 31 -5.01 13.84 -4.63
C VAL A 31 -3.64 13.84 -5.30
N ASP A 32 -3.25 14.95 -5.91
CA ASP A 32 -1.97 15.08 -6.64
C ASP A 32 -0.77 14.75 -5.74
N LYS A 33 -0.81 15.17 -4.49
CA LYS A 33 0.29 14.96 -3.54
C LYS A 33 0.44 13.51 -3.09
N TYR A 34 -0.66 12.79 -2.90
CA TYR A 34 -0.64 11.49 -2.20
C TYR A 34 -1.07 10.28 -3.03
N GLN A 35 -1.72 10.49 -4.19
CA GLN A 35 -2.29 9.41 -4.99
C GLN A 35 -1.27 8.31 -5.33
N ALA A 36 -0.12 8.66 -5.87
CA ALA A 36 0.87 7.69 -6.31
C ALA A 36 1.39 6.83 -5.14
N LYS A 37 1.73 7.47 -4.00
CA LYS A 37 2.22 6.77 -2.81
C LYS A 37 1.17 5.82 -2.24
N LEU A 38 -0.07 6.29 -2.09
CA LEU A 38 -1.15 5.48 -1.53
C LEU A 38 -1.53 4.32 -2.47
N ARG A 39 -1.49 4.53 -3.80
CA ARG A 39 -1.72 3.48 -4.80
C ARG A 39 -0.68 2.37 -4.69
N ASN A 40 0.59 2.71 -4.48
CA ASN A 40 1.64 1.70 -4.26
C ASN A 40 1.36 0.84 -3.02
N VAL A 41 0.90 1.46 -1.92
CA VAL A 41 0.49 0.72 -0.72
C VAL A 41 -0.71 -0.20 -1.01
N ALA A 42 -1.75 0.33 -1.66
CA ALA A 42 -2.93 -0.45 -2.02
C ALA A 42 -2.57 -1.63 -2.93
N TYR A 43 -1.79 -1.38 -3.98
CA TYR A 43 -1.33 -2.43 -4.89
C TYR A 43 -0.50 -3.50 -4.19
N GLY A 44 0.45 -3.12 -3.34
CA GLY A 44 1.24 -4.09 -2.58
C GLY A 44 0.40 -5.02 -1.71
N ILE A 45 -0.80 -4.59 -1.29
CA ILE A 45 -1.72 -5.40 -0.48
C ILE A 45 -2.69 -6.20 -1.36
N THR A 46 -3.25 -5.60 -2.42
CA THR A 46 -4.27 -6.24 -3.27
C THR A 46 -3.67 -7.10 -4.37
N LEU A 47 -2.51 -6.71 -4.87
CA LEU A 47 -1.83 -7.24 -6.06
C LEU A 47 -2.66 -7.10 -7.35
N ASP A 48 -3.52 -6.08 -7.37
CA ASP A 48 -4.45 -5.79 -8.45
C ASP A 48 -4.42 -4.28 -8.72
N ALA A 49 -3.99 -3.88 -9.92
CA ALA A 49 -3.76 -2.48 -10.24
C ALA A 49 -5.06 -1.70 -10.45
N GLU A 50 -6.07 -2.35 -11.04
CA GLU A 50 -7.38 -1.75 -11.32
C GLU A 50 -8.11 -1.51 -10.00
N GLU A 51 -8.22 -2.53 -9.17
CA GLU A 51 -8.84 -2.43 -7.85
C GLU A 51 -8.09 -1.46 -6.92
N SER A 52 -6.76 -1.38 -7.06
CA SER A 52 -5.98 -0.38 -6.31
C SER A 52 -6.36 1.04 -6.67
N ALA A 53 -6.62 1.32 -7.94
CA ALA A 53 -7.05 2.64 -8.39
C ALA A 53 -8.44 2.99 -7.83
N ASP A 54 -9.38 2.04 -7.85
CA ASP A 54 -10.72 2.21 -7.30
C ASP A 54 -10.69 2.41 -5.78
N ILE A 55 -9.89 1.61 -5.07
CA ILE A 55 -9.69 1.77 -3.63
C ILE A 55 -9.16 3.18 -3.30
N ILE A 56 -8.23 3.71 -4.09
CA ILE A 56 -7.69 5.04 -3.84
C ILE A 56 -8.72 6.15 -4.09
N GLN A 57 -9.60 6.01 -5.05
CA GLN A 57 -10.73 6.95 -5.23
C GLN A 57 -11.63 6.94 -3.97
N ASP A 58 -11.99 5.76 -3.47
CA ASP A 58 -12.77 5.60 -2.25
C ASP A 58 -12.06 6.18 -1.01
N VAL A 59 -10.74 6.01 -0.91
CA VAL A 59 -9.91 6.57 0.17
C VAL A 59 -10.00 8.08 0.18
N PHE A 60 -9.83 8.74 -0.97
CA PHE A 60 -9.90 10.21 -1.05
C PHE A 60 -11.31 10.73 -0.76
N LEU A 61 -12.34 10.04 -1.23
CA LEU A 61 -13.72 10.39 -0.91
C LEU A 61 -13.97 10.29 0.61
N LYS A 62 -13.56 9.19 1.23
CA LYS A 62 -13.67 8.99 2.69
C LYS A 62 -12.86 10.02 3.47
N ALA A 63 -11.67 10.36 2.98
CA ALA A 63 -10.84 11.38 3.57
C ALA A 63 -11.50 12.75 3.52
N TYR A 64 -12.05 13.13 2.37
CA TYR A 64 -12.78 14.39 2.22
C TYR A 64 -13.99 14.46 3.14
N MET A 65 -14.81 13.42 3.17
CA MET A 65 -15.98 13.35 4.05
C MET A 65 -15.64 13.28 5.56
N GLY A 66 -14.45 12.81 5.88
CA GLY A 66 -13.98 12.61 7.25
C GLY A 66 -12.99 13.66 7.75
N ILE A 67 -12.63 14.66 6.95
CA ILE A 67 -11.55 15.62 7.27
C ILE A 67 -11.84 16.43 8.55
N ASP A 68 -13.09 16.71 8.84
CA ASP A 68 -13.49 17.41 10.08
C ASP A 68 -13.13 16.61 11.35
N LYS A 69 -13.09 15.28 11.25
CA LYS A 69 -12.71 14.39 12.34
C LYS A 69 -11.21 14.20 12.49
N PHE A 70 -10.43 14.72 11.53
CA PHE A 70 -8.97 14.67 11.61
C PHE A 70 -8.47 15.62 12.68
N LYS A 71 -7.91 15.07 13.77
CA LYS A 71 -7.48 15.82 14.97
C LYS A 71 -6.02 16.29 14.90
N GLY A 72 -5.25 15.90 13.91
CA GLY A 72 -3.81 16.23 13.82
C GLY A 72 -2.92 15.43 14.79
N GLU A 73 -3.40 14.31 15.33
CA GLU A 73 -2.62 13.43 16.21
C GLU A 73 -1.53 12.64 15.44
N SER A 74 -1.59 12.66 14.12
CA SER A 74 -0.60 12.09 13.19
C SER A 74 -0.46 12.99 11.97
N SER A 75 0.52 12.73 11.09
CA SER A 75 0.57 13.40 9.80
C SER A 75 -0.66 13.06 8.94
N LEU A 76 -1.02 13.95 8.01
CA LEU A 76 -2.11 13.71 7.06
C LEU A 76 -1.86 12.43 6.24
N TYR A 77 -0.62 12.22 5.82
CA TYR A 77 -0.22 11.00 5.11
C TYR A 77 -0.45 9.72 5.94
N THR A 78 -0.07 9.72 7.22
CA THR A 78 -0.29 8.57 8.11
C THR A 78 -1.77 8.26 8.27
N TRP A 79 -2.62 9.28 8.37
CA TRP A 79 -4.06 9.10 8.45
C TRP A 79 -4.66 8.53 7.15
N LEU A 80 -4.28 9.07 5.99
CA LEU A 80 -4.68 8.55 4.67
C LEU A 80 -4.22 7.12 4.46
N ARG A 81 -2.97 6.81 4.82
CA ARG A 81 -2.40 5.47 4.72
C ARG A 81 -3.16 4.46 5.58
N ARG A 82 -3.62 4.86 6.77
CA ARG A 82 -4.48 3.99 7.61
C ARG A 82 -5.80 3.66 6.92
N ILE A 83 -6.43 4.63 6.28
CA ILE A 83 -7.65 4.40 5.49
C ILE A 83 -7.34 3.43 4.33
N THR A 84 -6.27 3.68 3.59
CA THR A 84 -5.84 2.84 2.45
C THR A 84 -5.64 1.38 2.85
N ILE A 85 -4.89 1.12 3.93
CA ILE A 85 -4.64 -0.25 4.41
C ILE A 85 -5.96 -0.93 4.78
N ASN A 86 -6.84 -0.24 5.49
CA ASN A 86 -8.12 -0.80 5.92
C ASN A 86 -9.00 -1.16 4.72
N GLU A 87 -9.10 -0.27 3.72
CA GLU A 87 -9.88 -0.55 2.50
C GLU A 87 -9.28 -1.69 1.69
N SER A 88 -7.96 -1.71 1.51
CA SER A 88 -7.27 -2.78 0.79
C SER A 88 -7.46 -4.15 1.47
N LEU A 89 -7.31 -4.22 2.80
CA LEU A 89 -7.55 -5.46 3.55
C LEU A 89 -9.04 -5.86 3.54
N ASN A 90 -9.95 -4.90 3.55
CA ASN A 90 -11.39 -5.16 3.44
C ASN A 90 -11.74 -5.74 2.07
N TRP A 91 -11.18 -5.16 1.02
CA TRP A 91 -11.36 -5.65 -0.35
C TRP A 91 -10.84 -7.09 -0.49
N VAL A 92 -9.59 -7.39 -0.10
CA VAL A 92 -9.02 -8.74 -0.16
C VAL A 92 -9.90 -9.76 0.57
N ARG A 93 -10.43 -9.40 1.75
CA ARG A 93 -11.35 -10.27 2.52
C ARG A 93 -12.67 -10.50 1.80
N LYS A 94 -13.27 -9.46 1.20
CA LYS A 94 -14.51 -9.55 0.42
C LYS A 94 -14.30 -10.41 -0.81
N TRP A 95 -13.19 -10.18 -1.52
CA TRP A 95 -12.80 -10.93 -2.70
C TRP A 95 -12.62 -12.42 -2.37
N LYS A 96 -11.81 -12.78 -1.37
CA LYS A 96 -11.61 -14.17 -0.92
C LYS A 96 -12.93 -14.86 -0.52
N ARG A 97 -13.87 -14.16 0.09
CA ARG A 97 -15.20 -14.71 0.41
C ARG A 97 -16.01 -15.00 -0.83
N ARG A 98 -16.04 -14.06 -1.79
CA ARG A 98 -16.80 -14.19 -3.04
C ARG A 98 -16.29 -15.35 -3.88
N PHE A 99 -14.98 -15.53 -3.98
CA PHE A 99 -14.35 -16.56 -4.82
C PHE A 99 -14.07 -17.89 -4.10
N ARG A 100 -14.23 -17.99 -2.79
CA ARG A 100 -14.12 -19.27 -2.07
C ARG A 100 -15.16 -20.31 -2.54
N TRP A 101 -16.26 -19.88 -3.12
CA TRP A 101 -17.31 -20.72 -3.69
C TRP A 101 -17.06 -21.12 -5.16
N GLN A 102 -16.08 -20.51 -5.83
CA GLN A 102 -15.74 -20.76 -7.23
C GLN A 102 -14.39 -21.48 -7.42
N HIS A 103 -13.80 -22.03 -6.35
CA HIS A 103 -12.52 -22.69 -6.45
C HIS A 103 -12.59 -24.04 -7.15
N GLN A 104 -12.47 -23.97 -8.49
CA GLN A 104 -11.55 -24.78 -9.28
C GLN A 104 -11.08 -23.90 -10.44
N SER A 105 -9.76 -23.63 -10.45
CA SER A 105 -9.00 -23.10 -11.59
C SER A 105 -9.54 -21.83 -12.27
N LEU A 106 -9.07 -20.68 -11.82
CA LEU A 106 -8.90 -19.53 -12.71
C LEU A 106 -7.48 -18.99 -12.49
N ASP A 107 -6.58 -19.42 -13.37
CA ASP A 107 -5.32 -18.73 -13.60
C ASP A 107 -5.65 -17.29 -14.00
N ARG A 108 -5.26 -16.34 -13.17
CA ARG A 108 -5.36 -14.93 -13.50
C ARG A 108 -4.27 -14.59 -14.50
N GLU A 109 -4.61 -14.53 -15.76
CA GLU A 109 -3.90 -13.71 -16.74
C GLU A 109 -4.20 -12.23 -16.46
N ASP A 110 -3.60 -11.66 -15.42
CA ASP A 110 -3.61 -10.22 -15.22
C ASP A 110 -2.20 -9.68 -15.47
N GLY A 111 -1.99 -9.24 -16.71
CA GLY A 111 -0.74 -8.66 -17.21
C GLY A 111 -0.47 -7.23 -16.74
N SER A 112 -1.06 -6.81 -15.63
CA SER A 112 -0.86 -5.50 -15.04
C SER A 112 0.48 -5.43 -14.30
N SER A 113 1.54 -5.05 -15.02
CA SER A 113 2.81 -4.67 -14.41
C SER A 113 2.66 -3.31 -13.73
N LEU A 114 3.17 -3.19 -12.49
CA LEU A 114 3.51 -1.90 -11.92
C LEU A 114 4.46 -1.20 -12.89
N ASP A 115 4.02 -0.08 -13.47
CA ASP A 115 4.96 0.91 -13.97
C ASP A 115 5.63 1.53 -12.74
N ILE A 116 6.73 0.92 -12.32
CA ILE A 116 7.72 1.62 -11.52
C ILE A 116 8.34 2.57 -12.53
N GLU A 117 7.91 3.82 -12.51
CA GLU A 117 8.60 4.92 -13.18
C GLU A 117 10.02 4.98 -12.61
N SER A 118 10.93 4.21 -13.19
CA SER A 118 12.36 4.46 -13.12
C SER A 118 12.70 5.14 -14.42
N ASP A 119 12.83 6.46 -14.38
CA ASP A 119 13.50 7.23 -15.41
C ASP A 119 14.83 6.53 -15.76
N GLU A 120 15.08 6.36 -17.09
CA GLU A 120 16.35 5.91 -17.68
C GLU A 120 16.65 4.40 -17.69
N ALA A 121 15.71 3.56 -18.09
CA ALA A 121 16.05 2.16 -18.36
C ALA A 121 15.84 1.79 -19.84
N GLY A 122 16.88 1.34 -20.53
CA GLY A 122 16.80 0.82 -21.91
C GLY A 122 15.89 -0.42 -22.00
N PRO A 123 15.50 -0.87 -23.24
CA PRO A 123 14.52 -1.95 -23.45
C PRO A 123 14.82 -3.27 -22.72
N GLU A 124 16.09 -3.66 -22.58
CA GLU A 124 16.50 -4.88 -21.87
C GLU A 124 16.32 -4.77 -20.36
N SER A 125 16.58 -3.60 -19.79
CA SER A 125 16.35 -3.36 -18.37
C SER A 125 14.85 -3.33 -18.03
N THR A 126 14.01 -2.89 -18.97
CA THR A 126 12.55 -2.90 -18.82
C THR A 126 11.99 -4.32 -18.77
N LEU A 127 12.48 -5.24 -19.63
CA LEU A 127 12.08 -6.65 -19.62
C LEU A 127 12.49 -7.35 -18.30
N ARG A 128 13.74 -7.14 -17.88
CA ARG A 128 14.26 -7.70 -16.63
C ARG A 128 13.47 -7.19 -15.42
N ASN A 129 13.16 -5.90 -15.39
CA ASN A 129 12.37 -5.30 -14.30
C ASN A 129 10.94 -5.89 -14.28
N LYS A 130 10.31 -6.13 -15.42
CA LYS A 130 9.00 -6.79 -15.50
C LYS A 130 9.03 -8.23 -14.99
N GLN A 131 10.06 -9.00 -15.32
CA GLN A 131 10.25 -10.37 -14.82
C GLN A 131 10.41 -10.37 -13.29
N VAL A 132 11.28 -9.50 -12.75
CA VAL A 132 11.49 -9.38 -11.31
C VAL A 132 10.21 -8.95 -10.59
N ALA A 133 9.47 -7.99 -11.17
CA ALA A 133 8.18 -7.55 -10.62
C ALA A 133 7.15 -8.69 -10.62
N GLY A 134 7.11 -9.52 -11.67
CA GLY A 134 6.26 -10.70 -11.75
C GLY A 134 6.57 -11.71 -10.64
N ILE A 135 7.85 -12.08 -10.50
CA ILE A 135 8.33 -13.00 -9.46
C ILE A 135 7.97 -12.46 -8.05
N LEU A 136 8.21 -11.17 -7.82
CA LEU A 136 7.87 -10.55 -6.53
C LEU A 136 6.37 -10.58 -6.26
N ARG A 137 5.54 -10.25 -7.28
CA ARG A 137 4.07 -10.29 -7.18
C ARG A 137 3.59 -11.70 -6.82
N GLU A 138 4.07 -12.73 -7.50
CA GLU A 138 3.71 -14.11 -7.21
C GLU A 138 4.14 -14.55 -5.81
N GLY A 139 5.35 -14.17 -5.38
CA GLY A 139 5.81 -14.42 -4.02
C GLY A 139 4.92 -13.74 -2.97
N LEU A 140 4.53 -12.49 -3.21
CA LEU A 140 3.61 -11.76 -2.33
C LEU A 140 2.22 -12.39 -2.30
N ASP A 141 1.75 -12.97 -3.41
CA ASP A 141 0.44 -13.63 -3.46
C ASP A 141 0.37 -14.89 -2.59
N LYS A 142 1.50 -15.56 -2.37
CA LYS A 142 1.60 -16.71 -1.44
C LYS A 142 1.44 -16.30 0.03
N LEU A 143 1.51 -15.01 0.35
CA LEU A 143 1.39 -14.53 1.72
C LEU A 143 -0.08 -14.33 2.13
N PRO A 144 -0.44 -14.65 3.40
CA PRO A 144 -1.67 -14.16 3.98
C PRO A 144 -1.73 -12.63 3.93
N GLU A 145 -2.90 -12.06 3.65
CA GLU A 145 -3.08 -10.61 3.43
C GLU A 145 -2.50 -9.72 4.55
N LYS A 146 -2.61 -10.15 5.81
CA LYS A 146 -2.07 -9.40 6.95
C LYS A 146 -0.54 -9.45 7.04
N ALA A 147 0.08 -10.55 6.63
CA ALA A 147 1.54 -10.67 6.55
C ALA A 147 2.07 -9.87 5.35
N ARG A 148 1.37 -9.93 4.21
CA ARG A 148 1.66 -9.11 3.03
C ARG A 148 1.59 -7.62 3.33
N ALA A 149 0.53 -7.15 3.99
CA ALA A 149 0.43 -5.75 4.38
C ALA A 149 1.60 -5.29 5.27
N VAL A 150 1.99 -6.10 6.26
CA VAL A 150 3.09 -5.77 7.17
C VAL A 150 4.43 -5.71 6.44
N ILE A 151 4.72 -6.65 5.51
CA ILE A 151 5.98 -6.65 4.75
C ILE A 151 6.04 -5.47 3.77
N VAL A 152 4.94 -5.12 3.12
CA VAL A 152 4.84 -3.94 2.24
C VAL A 152 5.10 -2.66 3.04
N LEU A 153 4.50 -2.48 4.20
CA LEU A 153 4.75 -1.32 5.06
C LEU A 153 6.19 -1.24 5.55
N LYS A 154 6.84 -2.38 5.77
CA LYS A 154 8.24 -2.41 6.17
C LYS A 154 9.19 -2.10 5.03
N GLU A 155 9.05 -2.77 3.89
CA GLU A 155 10.04 -2.75 2.82
C GLU A 155 9.79 -1.61 1.81
N VAL A 156 8.53 -1.24 1.57
CA VAL A 156 8.17 -0.17 0.62
C VAL A 156 8.07 1.17 1.31
N GLU A 157 7.40 1.24 2.48
CA GLU A 157 7.20 2.48 3.22
C GLU A 157 8.32 2.77 4.25
N GLY A 158 9.23 1.82 4.49
CA GLY A 158 10.36 1.99 5.40
C GLY A 158 10.01 2.13 6.87
N LEU A 159 8.77 1.78 7.28
CA LEU A 159 8.30 2.00 8.64
C LEU A 159 9.00 1.12 9.67
N SER A 160 9.14 1.64 10.88
CA SER A 160 9.53 0.87 12.05
C SER A 160 8.43 -0.11 12.49
N TYR A 161 8.77 -1.09 13.30
CA TYR A 161 7.82 -2.07 13.83
C TYR A 161 6.77 -1.42 14.73
N GLU A 162 7.15 -0.38 15.45
CA GLU A 162 6.28 0.44 16.28
C GLU A 162 5.25 1.17 15.42
N GLU A 163 5.70 1.89 14.40
CA GLU A 163 4.81 2.64 13.49
C GLU A 163 3.83 1.72 12.76
N ILE A 164 4.29 0.52 12.32
CA ILE A 164 3.40 -0.49 11.72
C ILE A 164 2.38 -0.98 12.76
N GLY A 165 2.81 -1.22 13.99
CA GLY A 165 1.95 -1.63 15.09
C GLY A 165 0.83 -0.64 15.34
N ASP A 166 1.18 0.65 15.48
CA ASP A 166 0.24 1.75 15.71
C ASP A 166 -0.71 1.94 14.52
N LEU A 167 -0.18 1.84 13.30
CA LEU A 167 -0.94 2.00 12.07
C LEU A 167 -1.99 0.90 11.88
N MET A 168 -1.64 -0.34 12.20
CA MET A 168 -2.50 -1.52 12.02
C MET A 168 -3.26 -1.94 13.29
N GLY A 169 -3.04 -1.29 14.42
CA GLY A 169 -3.66 -1.63 15.70
C GLY A 169 -3.23 -3.01 16.23
N ILE A 170 -1.93 -3.37 16.11
CA ILE A 170 -1.37 -4.65 16.55
C ILE A 170 -0.09 -4.43 17.36
N SER A 171 0.27 -5.38 18.21
CA SER A 171 1.50 -5.29 19.00
C SER A 171 2.77 -5.39 18.14
N LYS A 172 3.86 -4.76 18.57
CA LYS A 172 5.19 -4.89 17.97
C LYS A 172 5.62 -6.35 17.78
N GLY A 173 5.33 -7.22 18.77
CA GLY A 173 5.59 -8.65 18.68
C GLY A 173 4.82 -9.33 17.54
N THR A 174 3.57 -8.93 17.31
CA THR A 174 2.76 -9.40 16.18
C THR A 174 3.32 -8.91 14.85
N VAL A 175 3.81 -7.67 14.76
CA VAL A 175 4.50 -7.14 13.58
C VAL A 175 5.75 -7.97 13.30
N SER A 176 6.61 -8.17 14.30
CA SER A 176 7.84 -8.95 14.18
C SER A 176 7.59 -10.37 13.67
N SER A 177 6.63 -11.08 14.26
CA SER A 177 6.31 -12.45 13.85
C SER A 177 5.76 -12.52 12.42
N ARG A 178 4.95 -11.55 11.99
CA ARG A 178 4.43 -11.48 10.62
C ARG A 178 5.52 -11.15 9.59
N ILE A 179 6.45 -10.25 9.92
CA ILE A 179 7.60 -9.95 9.06
C ILE A 179 8.49 -11.18 8.92
N PHE A 180 8.80 -11.84 10.02
CA PHE A 180 9.60 -13.08 10.00
C PHE A 180 8.93 -14.13 9.10
N TYR A 181 7.66 -14.42 9.32
CA TYR A 181 6.90 -15.37 8.50
C TYR A 181 6.89 -14.98 7.01
N ALA A 182 6.64 -13.70 6.71
CA ALA A 182 6.60 -13.22 5.32
C ALA A 182 7.95 -13.40 4.63
N ARG A 183 9.05 -13.04 5.31
CA ARG A 183 10.41 -13.21 4.77
C ARG A 183 10.79 -14.66 4.54
N GLU A 184 10.42 -15.57 5.45
CA GLU A 184 10.67 -17.01 5.27
C GLU A 184 9.91 -17.55 4.06
N LYS A 185 8.63 -17.20 3.93
CA LYS A 185 7.82 -17.63 2.78
C LYS A 185 8.32 -17.09 1.44
N LEU A 186 8.72 -15.83 1.40
CA LEU A 186 9.32 -15.24 0.20
C LEU A 186 10.66 -15.90 -0.14
N ARG A 187 11.50 -16.21 0.85
CA ARG A 187 12.76 -16.92 0.65
C ARG A 187 12.54 -18.34 0.11
N GLU A 188 11.58 -19.08 0.67
CA GLU A 188 11.20 -20.41 0.17
C GLU A 188 10.75 -20.35 -1.29
N TYR A 189 9.90 -19.37 -1.63
CA TYR A 189 9.42 -19.17 -2.99
C TYR A 189 10.57 -18.85 -3.98
N LEU A 190 11.45 -17.90 -3.64
CA LEU A 190 12.56 -17.49 -4.49
C LEU A 190 13.56 -18.62 -4.76
N LYS A 191 13.86 -19.44 -3.75
CA LYS A 191 14.70 -20.65 -3.92
C LYS A 191 14.06 -21.65 -4.90
N GLY A 192 12.73 -21.79 -4.89
CA GLY A 192 12.01 -22.63 -5.83
C GLY A 192 12.10 -22.13 -7.27
N VAL A 193 12.07 -20.81 -7.47
CA VAL A 193 12.23 -20.17 -8.79
C VAL A 193 13.64 -20.41 -9.33
N GLU A 194 14.69 -20.15 -8.52
CA GLU A 194 16.09 -20.35 -8.91
C GLU A 194 16.45 -21.81 -9.24
N SER A 195 15.72 -22.78 -8.70
CA SER A 195 15.97 -24.21 -8.94
C SER A 195 15.28 -24.73 -10.20
N ASN A 196 14.41 -23.95 -10.82
CA ASN A 196 13.65 -24.32 -12.02
C ASN A 196 14.18 -23.65 -13.31
N ASP A 197 15.16 -22.74 -13.19
CA ASP A 197 15.94 -22.15 -14.27
C ASP A 197 17.27 -22.93 -14.49
#